data_aa0fd40c4f3a68e8ec835919d74dc62d
#
_entry.id   aa0fd40c4f3a68e8ec835919d74dc62d
#
_cell.length_a   1.000
_cell.length_b   1.000
_cell.length_c   1.000
_cell.angle_alpha   90.00
_cell.angle_beta   90.00
_cell.angle_gamma   90.00
#
_symmetry.space_group_name_H-M   'P 1'
#
loop_
_entity.id
_entity.type
_entity.pdbx_description
1 polymer ?
#
loop_
_entity_poly.entity_id
_entity_poly.type
_entity_poly.pdbx_seq_one_letter_code
_entity_poly.pdbx_strand_id
1 'polypeptide(L)'
;MLAIPFRGNGGERERVLEKTLELLRNLYNWEHIELFDSNHPVFNRSASRNRGVFAAVQYGCDVVVVCDADSIPEKEPLWAAIHAAHDGLIHFPFTSVAEYPADRIHELDSTLSAARTLGTGWYPSQGGCWVATPKAWWEAGGMDERIIHWGPEDRAFLAAYRTLLGDSVKHEGMLVCVSHGDRGRQFDPADVRIMEQYEHAFGNRDKMLKVIASRGPVR
;
A
#
# COMPACT_ATOMS: atom_id res chain seq x y z
N MET A 1 -13.30 -4.27 0.70
CA MET A 1 -12.31 -5.38 0.75
C MET A 1 -11.01 -4.90 1.35
N LEU A 2 -10.33 -5.76 2.14
CA LEU A 2 -8.94 -5.57 2.57
C LEU A 2 -8.03 -6.52 1.79
N ALA A 3 -7.10 -5.98 1.02
CA ALA A 3 -6.15 -6.70 0.19
C ALA A 3 -4.73 -6.54 0.76
N ILE A 4 -4.07 -7.64 1.08
CA ILE A 4 -2.75 -7.63 1.72
C ILE A 4 -1.74 -8.32 0.80
N PRO A 5 -0.75 -7.58 0.27
CA PRO A 5 0.35 -8.16 -0.50
C PRO A 5 1.26 -8.96 0.43
N PHE A 6 1.38 -10.27 0.20
CA PHE A 6 2.19 -11.12 1.05
C PHE A 6 2.73 -12.35 0.33
N ARG A 7 4.00 -12.67 0.63
CA ARG A 7 4.62 -13.96 0.38
C ARG A 7 5.38 -14.37 1.64
N GLY A 8 5.02 -15.51 2.18
CA GLY A 8 5.69 -16.10 3.32
C GLY A 8 7.07 -16.65 2.97
N ASN A 9 7.91 -16.75 3.98
CA ASN A 9 9.22 -17.39 3.92
C ASN A 9 9.52 -18.26 5.15
N GLY A 10 8.51 -18.51 5.99
CA GLY A 10 8.59 -19.37 7.18
C GLY A 10 9.38 -18.73 8.31
N GLY A 11 8.85 -17.68 8.95
CA GLY A 11 9.57 -17.05 10.04
C GLY A 11 8.91 -15.84 10.70
N GLU A 12 9.69 -14.81 10.93
CA GLU A 12 9.22 -13.61 11.64
C GLU A 12 8.10 -12.88 10.89
N ARG A 13 8.15 -12.86 9.56
CA ARG A 13 7.14 -12.20 8.73
C ARG A 13 5.74 -12.80 8.91
N GLU A 14 5.64 -14.12 9.06
CA GLU A 14 4.38 -14.81 9.33
C GLU A 14 3.82 -14.45 10.69
N ARG A 15 4.67 -14.37 11.72
CA ARG A 15 4.25 -13.93 13.07
C ARG A 15 3.76 -12.48 13.06
N VAL A 16 4.46 -11.61 12.32
CA VAL A 16 4.04 -10.22 12.16
C VAL A 16 2.70 -10.16 11.44
N LEU A 17 2.53 -10.91 10.34
CA LEU A 17 1.27 -10.98 9.59
C LEU A 17 0.11 -11.48 10.47
N GLU A 18 0.30 -12.55 11.24
CA GLU A 18 -0.75 -13.11 12.11
C GLU A 18 -1.29 -12.04 13.07
N LYS A 19 -0.39 -11.33 13.76
CA LYS A 19 -0.79 -10.27 14.68
C LYS A 19 -1.38 -9.05 13.96
N THR A 20 -0.82 -8.67 12.81
CA THR A 20 -1.36 -7.60 11.97
C THR A 20 -2.78 -7.94 11.52
N LEU A 21 -3.03 -9.18 11.06
CA LEU A 21 -4.37 -9.65 10.68
C LEU A 21 -5.34 -9.65 11.85
N GLU A 22 -4.93 -10.08 13.04
CA GLU A 22 -5.75 -10.02 14.25
C GLU A 22 -6.23 -8.59 14.51
N LEU A 23 -5.32 -7.62 14.44
CA LEU A 23 -5.65 -6.21 14.68
C LEU A 23 -6.50 -5.63 13.56
N LEU A 24 -6.14 -5.85 12.30
CA LEU A 24 -6.88 -5.33 11.13
C LEU A 24 -8.31 -5.86 11.08
N ARG A 25 -8.56 -7.12 11.45
CA ARG A 25 -9.91 -7.70 11.52
C ARG A 25 -10.84 -6.94 12.46
N ASN A 26 -10.28 -6.35 13.52
CA ASN A 26 -11.03 -5.62 14.54
C ASN A 26 -11.22 -4.12 14.20
N LEU A 27 -10.56 -3.59 13.15
CA LEU A 27 -10.65 -2.18 12.79
C LEU A 27 -11.91 -1.85 11.99
N TYR A 28 -12.42 -2.79 11.20
CA TYR A 28 -13.53 -2.56 10.30
C TYR A 28 -14.36 -3.85 10.10
N ASN A 29 -15.62 -3.72 9.70
CA ASN A 29 -16.44 -4.87 9.34
C ASN A 29 -16.16 -5.27 7.88
N TRP A 30 -15.08 -5.99 7.66
CA TRP A 30 -14.62 -6.40 6.34
C TRP A 30 -15.52 -7.47 5.73
N GLU A 31 -15.99 -7.26 4.52
CA GLU A 31 -16.65 -8.32 3.73
C GLU A 31 -15.64 -9.37 3.24
N HIS A 32 -14.46 -8.90 2.82
CA HIS A 32 -13.38 -9.77 2.35
C HIS A 32 -12.04 -9.31 2.92
N ILE A 33 -11.24 -10.26 3.39
CA ILE A 33 -9.83 -10.08 3.79
C ILE A 33 -9.02 -11.16 3.10
N GLU A 34 -8.11 -10.78 2.20
CA GLU A 34 -7.33 -11.76 1.45
C GLU A 34 -5.87 -11.37 1.31
N LEU A 35 -5.02 -12.40 1.23
CA LEU A 35 -3.59 -12.29 0.97
C LEU A 35 -3.32 -12.53 -0.52
N PHE A 36 -2.50 -11.68 -1.10
CA PHE A 36 -2.15 -11.76 -2.52
C PHE A 36 -0.65 -11.94 -2.71
N ASP A 37 -0.28 -13.01 -3.39
CA ASP A 37 1.05 -13.19 -3.95
C ASP A 37 1.11 -12.67 -5.39
N SER A 38 2.26 -12.21 -5.81
CA SER A 38 2.50 -11.74 -7.18
C SER A 38 2.55 -12.85 -8.22
N ASN A 39 2.77 -14.11 -7.81
CA ASN A 39 3.05 -15.26 -8.69
C ASN A 39 4.31 -15.09 -9.58
N HIS A 40 5.17 -14.12 -9.29
CA HIS A 40 6.47 -13.95 -9.94
C HIS A 40 7.55 -14.74 -9.19
N PRO A 41 8.66 -15.14 -9.82
CA PRO A 41 9.78 -15.82 -9.14
C PRO A 41 10.29 -15.03 -7.94
N VAL A 42 10.44 -13.72 -8.08
CA VAL A 42 10.70 -12.76 -7.00
C VAL A 42 9.38 -12.11 -6.60
N PHE A 43 9.15 -11.92 -5.31
CA PHE A 43 7.94 -11.25 -4.83
C PHE A 43 7.87 -9.81 -5.37
N ASN A 44 6.84 -9.53 -6.15
CA ASN A 44 6.58 -8.24 -6.77
C ASN A 44 5.38 -7.57 -6.09
N ARG A 45 5.65 -6.49 -5.34
CA ARG A 45 4.60 -5.76 -4.61
C ARG A 45 3.56 -5.15 -5.53
N SER A 46 4.02 -4.55 -6.64
CA SER A 46 3.12 -3.93 -7.62
C SER A 46 2.10 -4.94 -8.16
N ALA A 47 2.58 -6.10 -8.62
CA ALA A 47 1.72 -7.18 -9.13
C ALA A 47 0.78 -7.72 -8.04
N SER A 48 1.30 -7.91 -6.83
CA SER A 48 0.52 -8.40 -5.70
C SER A 48 -0.62 -7.43 -5.33
N ARG A 49 -0.34 -6.14 -5.26
CA ARG A 49 -1.34 -5.10 -4.97
C ARG A 49 -2.37 -4.97 -6.10
N ASN A 50 -1.94 -4.99 -7.37
CA ASN A 50 -2.84 -4.98 -8.53
C ASN A 50 -3.79 -6.18 -8.52
N ARG A 51 -3.30 -7.37 -8.17
CA ARG A 51 -4.15 -8.58 -8.02
C ARG A 51 -5.20 -8.42 -6.93
N GLY A 52 -4.85 -7.80 -5.81
CA GLY A 52 -5.80 -7.47 -4.75
C GLY A 52 -6.91 -6.53 -5.22
N VAL A 53 -6.54 -5.48 -5.97
CA VAL A 53 -7.53 -4.57 -6.54
C VAL A 53 -8.38 -5.24 -7.64
N PHE A 54 -7.77 -6.13 -8.44
CA PHE A 54 -8.52 -6.92 -9.42
C PHE A 54 -9.54 -7.85 -8.73
N ALA A 55 -9.15 -8.52 -7.64
CA ALA A 55 -10.08 -9.35 -6.87
C ALA A 55 -11.23 -8.52 -6.29
N ALA A 56 -10.98 -7.29 -5.83
CA ALA A 56 -12.04 -6.39 -5.37
C ALA A 56 -13.09 -6.12 -6.46
N VAL A 57 -12.66 -5.96 -7.73
CA VAL A 57 -13.59 -5.87 -8.87
C VAL A 57 -14.41 -7.16 -9.03
N GLN A 58 -13.77 -8.33 -8.92
CA GLN A 58 -14.44 -9.63 -9.07
C GLN A 58 -15.49 -9.88 -7.98
N TYR A 59 -15.23 -9.41 -6.77
CA TYR A 59 -16.16 -9.50 -5.64
C TYR A 59 -17.23 -8.40 -5.64
N GLY A 60 -17.17 -7.44 -6.57
CA GLY A 60 -18.10 -6.31 -6.61
C GLY A 60 -17.91 -5.32 -5.48
N CYS A 61 -16.71 -5.23 -4.92
CA CYS A 61 -16.42 -4.28 -3.84
C CYS A 61 -16.26 -2.86 -4.38
N ASP A 62 -16.95 -1.91 -3.79
CA ASP A 62 -16.87 -0.49 -4.16
C ASP A 62 -15.54 0.15 -3.73
N VAL A 63 -14.99 -0.30 -2.60
CA VAL A 63 -13.75 0.22 -2.02
C VAL A 63 -12.78 -0.92 -1.71
N VAL A 64 -11.52 -0.70 -2.02
CA VAL A 64 -10.41 -1.58 -1.64
C VAL A 64 -9.44 -0.83 -0.72
N VAL A 65 -9.05 -1.48 0.36
CA VAL A 65 -7.93 -1.09 1.21
C VAL A 65 -6.78 -2.01 0.87
N VAL A 66 -5.71 -1.47 0.29
CA VAL A 66 -4.46 -2.18 0.04
C VAL A 66 -3.52 -1.84 1.19
N CYS A 67 -3.25 -2.81 2.06
CA CYS A 67 -2.48 -2.61 3.27
C CYS A 67 -1.31 -3.59 3.34
N ASP A 68 -0.11 -3.11 3.59
CA ASP A 68 1.06 -3.98 3.72
C ASP A 68 0.92 -4.90 4.95
N ALA A 69 1.50 -6.10 4.85
CA ALA A 69 1.36 -7.17 5.84
C ALA A 69 1.96 -6.86 7.23
N ASP A 70 2.68 -5.75 7.34
CA ASP A 70 3.33 -5.24 8.53
C ASP A 70 2.79 -3.85 8.95
N SER A 71 1.66 -3.44 8.38
CA SER A 71 1.14 -2.08 8.54
C SER A 71 -0.25 -2.09 9.19
N ILE A 72 -0.43 -1.24 10.20
CA ILE A 72 -1.67 -1.15 10.99
C ILE A 72 -2.07 0.33 11.11
N PRO A 73 -3.09 0.80 10.39
CA PRO A 73 -3.61 2.15 10.52
C PRO A 73 -4.46 2.30 11.79
N GLU A 74 -4.62 3.50 12.28
CA GLU A 74 -5.61 3.82 13.30
C GLU A 74 -7.03 3.67 12.75
N LYS A 75 -7.97 3.32 13.63
CA LYS A 75 -9.34 2.97 13.28
C LYS A 75 -10.11 4.14 12.65
N GLU A 76 -10.14 5.27 13.33
CA GLU A 76 -10.92 6.44 12.91
C GLU A 76 -10.45 7.01 11.57
N PRO A 77 -9.14 7.24 11.32
CA PRO A 77 -8.64 7.66 10.02
C PRO A 77 -8.92 6.63 8.91
N LEU A 78 -8.84 5.33 9.22
CA LEU A 78 -9.19 4.28 8.25
C LEU A 78 -10.66 4.35 7.86
N TRP A 79 -11.56 4.51 8.82
CA TRP A 79 -12.98 4.66 8.56
C TRP A 79 -13.28 5.91 7.72
N ALA A 80 -12.67 7.04 8.09
CA ALA A 80 -12.81 8.27 7.32
C ALA A 80 -12.34 8.10 5.87
N ALA A 81 -11.21 7.43 5.65
CA ALA A 81 -10.67 7.16 4.33
C ALA A 81 -11.58 6.25 3.50
N ILE A 82 -12.14 5.18 4.10
CA ILE A 82 -13.04 4.25 3.42
C ILE A 82 -14.32 4.97 2.98
N HIS A 83 -14.92 5.78 3.85
CA HIS A 83 -16.14 6.51 3.52
C HIS A 83 -15.91 7.62 2.49
N ALA A 84 -14.74 8.26 2.49
CA ALA A 84 -14.41 9.31 1.55
C ALA A 84 -14.00 8.80 0.15
N ALA A 85 -13.52 7.56 0.03
CA ALA A 85 -12.92 7.03 -1.21
C ALA A 85 -13.86 7.03 -2.44
N HIS A 86 -15.17 7.20 -2.24
CA HIS A 86 -16.15 7.32 -3.32
C HIS A 86 -16.02 8.63 -4.12
N ASP A 87 -15.22 9.59 -3.67
CA ASP A 87 -14.89 10.81 -4.42
C ASP A 87 -13.99 10.54 -5.64
N GLY A 88 -13.48 9.31 -5.76
CA GLY A 88 -12.62 8.87 -6.86
C GLY A 88 -11.14 9.19 -6.63
N LEU A 89 -10.77 9.64 -5.42
CA LEU A 89 -9.38 9.88 -5.04
C LEU A 89 -8.78 8.72 -4.26
N ILE A 90 -7.45 8.70 -4.17
CA ILE A 90 -6.74 7.82 -3.24
C ILE A 90 -6.63 8.51 -1.88
N HIS A 91 -6.98 7.78 -0.85
CA HIS A 91 -6.90 8.20 0.53
C HIS A 91 -5.83 7.43 1.28
N PHE A 92 -5.06 8.16 2.08
CA PHE A 92 -4.14 7.58 3.07
C PHE A 92 -4.76 7.76 4.46
N PRO A 93 -5.02 6.66 5.20
CA PRO A 93 -5.59 6.76 6.54
C PRO A 93 -4.55 7.18 7.60
N PHE A 94 -3.58 8.01 7.20
CA PHE A 94 -2.51 8.48 8.09
C PHE A 94 -1.81 9.72 7.52
N THR A 95 -1.19 10.47 8.40
CA THR A 95 -0.27 11.58 8.09
C THR A 95 1.16 11.27 8.53
N SER A 96 1.35 10.34 9.45
CA SER A 96 2.65 9.94 9.99
C SER A 96 2.77 8.43 10.11
N VAL A 97 4.00 7.93 10.06
CA VAL A 97 4.33 6.52 10.25
C VAL A 97 5.18 6.37 11.51
N ALA A 98 4.86 5.41 12.34
CA ALA A 98 5.65 4.98 13.49
C ALA A 98 6.23 3.59 13.22
N GLU A 99 7.55 3.44 13.29
CA GLU A 99 8.19 2.14 13.25
C GLU A 99 8.07 1.47 14.62
N TYR A 100 7.65 0.21 14.64
CA TYR A 100 7.47 -0.57 15.85
C TYR A 100 8.25 -1.90 15.75
N PRO A 101 9.01 -2.30 16.79
CA PRO A 101 9.86 -3.49 16.71
C PRO A 101 9.03 -4.78 16.67
N ALA A 102 9.42 -5.73 15.78
CA ALA A 102 8.69 -6.98 15.57
C ALA A 102 8.69 -7.92 16.78
N ASP A 103 9.73 -7.91 17.58
CA ASP A 103 9.84 -8.72 18.81
C ASP A 103 8.83 -8.28 19.88
N ARG A 104 8.34 -7.04 19.80
CA ARG A 104 7.34 -6.47 20.70
C ARG A 104 5.93 -6.38 20.13
N ILE A 105 5.68 -6.95 18.95
CA ILE A 105 4.37 -6.86 18.28
C ILE A 105 3.21 -7.39 19.14
N HIS A 106 3.50 -8.32 20.05
CA HIS A 106 2.51 -8.87 20.99
C HIS A 106 1.95 -7.85 21.98
N GLU A 107 2.63 -6.71 22.18
CA GLU A 107 2.18 -5.62 23.03
C GLU A 107 1.17 -4.68 22.35
N LEU A 108 1.04 -4.79 21.01
CA LEU A 108 0.08 -3.99 20.27
C LEU A 108 -1.35 -4.51 20.50
N ASP A 109 -2.22 -3.57 20.80
CA ASP A 109 -3.67 -3.76 20.86
C ASP A 109 -4.39 -2.84 19.85
N SER A 110 -5.70 -2.89 19.83
CA SER A 110 -6.52 -2.07 18.92
C SER A 110 -6.42 -0.56 19.15
N THR A 111 -5.86 -0.11 20.27
CA THR A 111 -5.65 1.31 20.58
C THR A 111 -4.35 1.84 20.00
N LEU A 112 -3.41 0.96 19.66
CA LEU A 112 -2.05 1.27 19.22
C LEU A 112 -1.27 2.18 20.19
N SER A 113 -1.67 2.22 21.47
CA SER A 113 -1.07 3.10 22.48
C SER A 113 0.41 2.79 22.73
N ALA A 114 0.80 1.51 22.69
CA ALA A 114 2.19 1.10 22.79
C ALA A 114 3.05 1.67 21.65
N ALA A 115 2.53 1.72 20.42
CA ALA A 115 3.25 2.30 19.29
C ALA A 115 3.41 3.82 19.43
N ARG A 116 2.44 4.52 20.00
CA ARG A 116 2.55 5.96 20.28
C ARG A 116 3.66 6.28 21.30
N THR A 117 3.89 5.37 22.24
CA THR A 117 4.88 5.56 23.31
C THR A 117 6.26 5.03 22.94
N LEU A 118 6.32 3.90 22.26
CA LEU A 118 7.54 3.13 22.02
C LEU A 118 7.99 3.14 20.55
N GLY A 119 7.12 3.59 19.66
CA GLY A 119 7.44 3.71 18.22
C GLY A 119 8.55 4.72 18.00
N THR A 120 9.39 4.44 17.02
CA THR A 120 10.51 5.29 16.60
C THR A 120 10.35 5.70 15.15
N GLY A 121 11.19 6.62 14.67
CA GLY A 121 11.24 6.94 13.26
C GLY A 121 9.96 7.57 12.71
N TRP A 122 9.35 8.51 13.41
CA TRP A 122 8.17 9.25 12.93
C TRP A 122 8.49 10.04 11.68
N TYR A 123 7.88 9.65 10.56
CA TYR A 123 8.13 10.29 9.27
C TYR A 123 6.88 10.26 8.36
N PRO A 124 6.76 11.21 7.42
CA PRO A 124 5.73 11.13 6.38
C PRO A 124 6.07 10.01 5.38
N SER A 125 5.07 9.19 5.06
CA SER A 125 5.20 8.14 4.05
C SER A 125 4.15 8.29 2.96
N GLN A 126 4.38 7.57 1.85
CA GLN A 126 3.47 7.49 0.71
C GLN A 126 3.07 6.04 0.39
N GLY A 127 3.44 5.10 1.25
CA GLY A 127 3.15 3.66 1.12
C GLY A 127 2.62 3.07 2.40
N GLY A 128 2.36 1.77 2.41
CA GLY A 128 1.94 0.99 3.57
C GLY A 128 0.43 0.76 3.69
N CYS A 129 -0.41 1.77 3.46
CA CYS A 129 -1.87 1.60 3.45
C CYS A 129 -2.54 2.62 2.51
N TRP A 130 -3.31 2.12 1.56
CA TRP A 130 -3.98 2.87 0.50
C TRP A 130 -5.46 2.54 0.49
N VAL A 131 -6.32 3.53 0.38
CA VAL A 131 -7.77 3.35 0.27
C VAL A 131 -8.24 4.00 -1.02
N ALA A 132 -8.92 3.24 -1.87
CA ALA A 132 -9.40 3.75 -3.16
C ALA A 132 -10.59 2.92 -3.66
N THR A 133 -11.33 3.46 -4.64
CA THR A 133 -12.17 2.60 -5.47
C THR A 133 -11.29 1.83 -6.45
N PRO A 134 -11.64 0.58 -6.83
CA PRO A 134 -10.94 -0.13 -7.89
C PRO A 134 -10.88 0.67 -9.20
N LYS A 135 -11.92 1.44 -9.50
CA LYS A 135 -11.99 2.33 -10.66
C LYS A 135 -10.85 3.36 -10.64
N ALA A 136 -10.69 4.12 -9.54
CA ALA A 136 -9.64 5.13 -9.40
C ALA A 136 -8.23 4.52 -9.53
N TRP A 137 -8.01 3.32 -8.96
CA TRP A 137 -6.75 2.61 -9.10
C TRP A 137 -6.39 2.31 -10.55
N TRP A 138 -7.36 1.81 -11.34
CA TRP A 138 -7.12 1.46 -12.75
C TRP A 138 -7.11 2.68 -13.67
N GLU A 139 -7.83 3.75 -13.36
CA GLU A 139 -7.75 5.03 -14.09
C GLU A 139 -6.38 5.70 -13.91
N ALA A 140 -5.71 5.51 -12.76
CA ALA A 140 -4.31 5.86 -12.58
C ALA A 140 -3.34 4.91 -13.31
N GLY A 141 -3.86 3.83 -13.89
CA GLY A 141 -3.14 2.81 -14.63
C GLY A 141 -2.68 1.62 -13.77
N GLY A 142 -2.98 1.54 -12.49
CA GLY A 142 -2.44 0.54 -11.56
C GLY A 142 -0.94 0.70 -11.32
N MET A 143 -0.35 -0.12 -10.46
CA MET A 143 1.08 -0.10 -10.21
C MET A 143 1.88 -0.74 -11.36
N ASP A 144 3.09 -0.25 -11.60
CA ASP A 144 3.96 -0.77 -12.66
C ASP A 144 4.67 -2.05 -12.20
N GLU A 145 4.25 -3.20 -12.76
CA GLU A 145 4.79 -4.51 -12.40
C GLU A 145 6.21 -4.78 -12.91
N ARG A 146 6.78 -3.89 -13.72
CA ARG A 146 8.19 -3.92 -14.12
C ARG A 146 9.11 -3.52 -12.97
N ILE A 147 8.60 -2.78 -11.97
CA ILE A 147 9.32 -2.44 -10.74
C ILE A 147 9.19 -3.65 -9.80
N ILE A 148 10.28 -4.40 -9.65
CA ILE A 148 10.29 -5.70 -8.95
C ILE A 148 10.76 -5.55 -7.51
N HIS A 149 11.79 -4.72 -7.28
CA HIS A 149 12.42 -4.57 -5.98
C HIS A 149 11.74 -3.50 -5.14
N TRP A 150 12.13 -3.39 -3.89
CA TRP A 150 11.54 -2.47 -2.93
C TRP A 150 11.90 -1.01 -3.21
N GLY A 151 10.91 -0.13 -3.13
CA GLY A 151 11.05 1.30 -2.90
C GLY A 151 10.50 2.22 -3.99
N PRO A 152 10.81 2.07 -5.30
CA PRO A 152 10.36 3.02 -6.32
C PRO A 152 8.88 2.89 -6.72
N GLU A 153 8.23 1.76 -6.41
CA GLU A 153 6.89 1.43 -6.90
C GLU A 153 5.83 2.43 -6.43
N ASP A 154 5.89 2.84 -5.16
CA ASP A 154 4.94 3.78 -4.57
C ASP A 154 5.07 5.18 -5.19
N ARG A 155 6.32 5.62 -5.43
CA ARG A 155 6.60 6.93 -6.05
C ARG A 155 6.12 6.97 -7.50
N ALA A 156 6.39 5.92 -8.28
CA ALA A 156 5.94 5.81 -9.66
C ALA A 156 4.41 5.85 -9.75
N PHE A 157 3.72 5.07 -8.91
CA PHE A 157 2.27 5.05 -8.88
C PHE A 157 1.67 6.39 -8.47
N LEU A 158 2.20 7.05 -7.44
CA LEU A 158 1.71 8.37 -7.02
C LEU A 158 1.95 9.45 -8.07
N ALA A 159 3.05 9.40 -8.80
CA ALA A 159 3.29 10.33 -9.91
C ALA A 159 2.24 10.17 -11.01
N ALA A 160 1.89 8.91 -11.37
CA ALA A 160 0.83 8.61 -12.33
C ALA A 160 -0.53 9.08 -11.82
N TYR A 161 -0.88 8.68 -10.60
CA TYR A 161 -2.13 9.02 -9.96
C TYR A 161 -2.35 10.54 -9.89
N ARG A 162 -1.40 11.29 -9.33
CA ARG A 162 -1.51 12.75 -9.20
C ARG A 162 -1.58 13.46 -10.54
N THR A 163 -0.95 12.91 -11.56
CA THR A 163 -1.01 13.50 -12.92
C THR A 163 -2.37 13.27 -13.58
N LEU A 164 -3.01 12.13 -13.32
CA LEU A 164 -4.21 11.71 -14.05
C LEU A 164 -5.52 12.04 -13.31
N LEU A 165 -5.52 11.96 -11.99
CA LEU A 165 -6.73 12.07 -11.17
C LEU A 165 -6.68 13.26 -10.19
N GLY A 166 -5.51 13.66 -9.70
CA GLY A 166 -5.35 14.75 -8.75
C GLY A 166 -4.63 14.34 -7.46
N ASP A 167 -4.54 15.26 -6.51
CA ASP A 167 -3.84 15.01 -5.26
C ASP A 167 -4.56 13.98 -4.40
N SER A 168 -3.76 13.14 -3.72
CA SER A 168 -4.27 12.19 -2.73
C SER A 168 -4.68 12.91 -1.45
N VAL A 169 -5.67 12.36 -0.77
CA VAL A 169 -6.16 12.87 0.52
C VAL A 169 -5.50 12.13 1.66
N LYS A 170 -5.01 12.85 2.67
CA LYS A 170 -4.49 12.27 3.90
C LYS A 170 -5.45 12.55 5.05
N HIS A 171 -5.76 11.51 5.82
CA HIS A 171 -6.51 11.62 7.07
C HIS A 171 -5.52 11.68 8.23
N GLU A 172 -5.75 12.61 9.15
CA GLU A 172 -4.88 12.78 10.31
C GLU A 172 -4.87 11.51 11.18
N GLY A 173 -3.70 10.94 11.37
CA GLY A 173 -3.52 9.72 12.13
C GLY A 173 -2.16 9.08 11.93
N MET A 174 -1.99 7.93 12.56
CA MET A 174 -0.76 7.15 12.57
C MET A 174 -0.95 5.84 11.80
N LEU A 175 0.07 5.47 11.02
CA LEU A 175 0.28 4.12 10.53
C LEU A 175 1.43 3.47 11.32
N VAL A 176 1.17 2.38 12.00
CA VAL A 176 2.22 1.58 12.63
C VAL A 176 2.80 0.66 11.58
N CYS A 177 4.12 0.74 11.34
CA CYS A 177 4.86 -0.20 10.50
C CYS A 177 5.75 -1.07 11.38
N VAL A 178 5.47 -2.37 11.40
CA VAL A 178 6.25 -3.31 12.21
C VAL A 178 7.55 -3.64 11.48
N SER A 179 8.67 -3.23 12.06
CA SER A 179 9.98 -3.44 11.46
C SER A 179 10.46 -4.87 11.70
N HIS A 180 10.68 -5.61 10.64
CA HIS A 180 11.18 -6.97 10.63
C HIS A 180 12.46 -7.05 9.77
N GLY A 181 13.60 -7.22 10.41
CA GLY A 181 14.91 -7.38 9.77
C GLY A 181 15.42 -6.12 9.04
N ASP A 182 16.65 -6.22 8.54
CA ASP A 182 17.26 -5.18 7.72
C ASP A 182 16.63 -5.21 6.31
N ARG A 183 15.94 -4.15 5.93
CA ARG A 183 15.24 -4.05 4.65
C ARG A 183 16.19 -3.86 3.45
N GLY A 184 17.49 -3.84 3.66
CA GLY A 184 18.48 -3.63 2.60
C GLY A 184 18.03 -2.53 1.63
N ARG A 185 18.13 -1.27 2.01
CA ARG A 185 17.61 -0.10 1.27
C ARG A 185 18.39 0.20 -0.03
N GLN A 186 18.86 -0.82 -0.73
CA GLN A 186 19.47 -0.63 -2.04
C GLN A 186 18.37 -0.68 -3.11
N PHE A 187 18.13 0.46 -3.76
CA PHE A 187 17.26 0.51 -4.93
C PHE A 187 17.96 -0.14 -6.13
N ASP A 188 17.26 -1.03 -6.82
CA ASP A 188 17.78 -1.57 -8.07
C ASP A 188 17.82 -0.45 -9.13
N PRO A 189 18.97 -0.25 -9.80
CA PRO A 189 19.09 0.81 -10.83
C PRO A 189 18.10 0.66 -11.99
N ALA A 190 17.63 -0.56 -12.30
CA ALA A 190 16.62 -0.78 -13.34
C ALA A 190 15.26 -0.24 -12.90
N ASP A 191 14.87 -0.51 -11.65
CA ASP A 191 13.62 -0.02 -11.08
C ASP A 191 13.62 1.52 -10.94
N VAL A 192 14.77 2.10 -10.57
CA VAL A 192 14.95 3.56 -10.51
C VAL A 192 14.75 4.19 -11.89
N ARG A 193 15.33 3.61 -12.95
CA ARG A 193 15.12 4.12 -14.32
C ARG A 193 13.66 4.07 -14.78
N ILE A 194 12.90 3.07 -14.31
CA ILE A 194 11.45 3.02 -14.60
C ILE A 194 10.74 4.14 -13.84
N MET A 195 11.02 4.30 -12.55
CA MET A 195 10.43 5.36 -11.73
C MET A 195 10.71 6.76 -12.30
N GLU A 196 11.93 7.02 -12.76
CA GLU A 196 12.32 8.29 -13.38
C GLU A 196 11.45 8.64 -14.61
N GLN A 197 10.96 7.65 -15.37
CA GLN A 197 10.04 7.90 -16.48
C GLN A 197 8.72 8.52 -15.99
N TYR A 198 8.22 8.07 -14.85
CA TYR A 198 7.04 8.64 -14.21
C TYR A 198 7.28 10.05 -13.67
N GLU A 199 8.44 10.27 -13.07
CA GLU A 199 8.81 11.60 -12.56
C GLU A 199 8.97 12.62 -13.70
N HIS A 200 9.58 12.22 -14.81
CA HIS A 200 9.69 13.08 -16.01
C HIS A 200 8.34 13.34 -16.69
N ALA A 201 7.36 12.46 -16.50
CA ALA A 201 6.01 12.65 -17.04
C ALA A 201 5.07 13.37 -16.06
N PHE A 202 5.50 13.59 -14.81
CA PHE A 202 4.68 14.20 -13.78
C PHE A 202 4.10 15.54 -14.20
N GLY A 203 2.81 15.77 -13.95
CA GLY A 203 2.07 16.97 -14.34
C GLY A 203 1.74 17.07 -15.84
N ASN A 204 2.17 16.09 -16.66
CA ASN A 204 1.83 16.06 -18.08
C ASN A 204 1.04 14.78 -18.42
N ARG A 205 -0.29 14.94 -18.59
CA ARG A 205 -1.21 13.84 -18.83
C ARG A 205 -0.82 12.96 -20.03
N ASP A 206 -0.48 13.57 -21.17
CA ASP A 206 -0.18 12.84 -22.39
C ASP A 206 1.13 12.04 -22.28
N LYS A 207 2.15 12.62 -21.66
CA LYS A 207 3.39 11.90 -21.37
C LYS A 207 3.15 10.76 -20.39
N MET A 208 2.37 10.97 -19.34
CA MET A 208 2.03 9.93 -18.36
C MET A 208 1.30 8.75 -19.00
N LEU A 209 0.31 9.02 -19.84
CA LEU A 209 -0.42 7.97 -20.57
C LEU A 209 0.51 7.17 -21.51
N LYS A 210 1.51 7.81 -22.13
CA LYS A 210 2.53 7.11 -22.94
C LYS A 210 3.40 6.19 -22.08
N VAL A 211 3.84 6.63 -20.90
CA VAL A 211 4.59 5.80 -19.95
C VAL A 211 3.76 4.58 -19.54
N ILE A 212 2.49 4.80 -19.19
CA ILE A 212 1.58 3.72 -18.81
C ILE A 212 1.38 2.72 -19.97
N ALA A 213 1.12 3.21 -21.17
CA ALA A 213 0.91 2.35 -22.34
C ALA A 213 2.17 1.55 -22.73
N SER A 214 3.37 2.06 -22.46
CA SER A 214 4.63 1.39 -22.81
C SER A 214 4.93 0.11 -22.02
N ARG A 215 4.26 -0.13 -20.91
CA ARG A 215 4.51 -1.28 -20.02
C ARG A 215 3.74 -2.55 -20.40
N GLY A 216 2.86 -2.46 -21.40
CA GLY A 216 1.99 -3.56 -21.76
C GLY A 216 0.81 -3.74 -20.79
N PRO A 217 -0.03 -4.77 -21.00
CA PRO A 217 -1.16 -5.01 -20.11
C PRO A 217 -0.68 -5.47 -18.73
N VAL A 218 -1.33 -4.93 -17.68
CA VAL A 218 -1.21 -5.44 -16.31
C VAL A 218 -1.84 -6.84 -16.28
N ARG A 219 -1.17 -7.83 -15.69
CA ARG A 219 -1.56 -9.25 -15.70
C ARG A 219 -2.17 -9.73 -14.41
#